data_9f55624d8d92f84f18b07c1f1fea59d2
#
_entry.id   9f55624d8d92f84f18b07c1f1fea59d2
#
_cell.length_a   1.000
_cell.length_b   1.000
_cell.length_c   1.000
_cell.angle_alpha   90.00
_cell.angle_beta   90.00
_cell.angle_gamma   90.00
#
_symmetry.space_group_name_H-M   'P 1'
#
loop_
_entity.id
_entity.type
_entity.pdbx_description
1 polymer ?
#
loop_
_entity_poly.entity_id
_entity_poly.type
_entity_poly.pdbx_seq_one_letter_code
_entity_poly.pdbx_strand_id
1 'polypeptide(L)'
;SDLYTREEFSQLTTESKATEINAFGREVEVNLYTRHVVPARQACAAAVTAENPVILIIFLAILLMLLIAMATFRTPAVALMPDVTIKPLRSKGNAIINLMGTAGGIFVLVLGMVFKTSSNKYMQYTGYVLAVCAIMIFGLVVFISTVKEKKWAREMEEQTRALGLDESAEKEEGENASKRKLSKGEFRSLMLILASVALWYIGYNSITSKYSVYATNVLFFDFNLTLIIAQAAAVIAYIPVGMI
;
A
#
# COMPACT_ATOMS: atom_id res chain seq x y z
N SER A 1 -33.28 6.52 14.42
CA SER A 1 -32.99 5.52 15.43
C SER A 1 -33.53 5.98 16.78
N ASP A 2 -34.31 5.13 17.42
CA ASP A 2 -35.12 5.42 18.61
C ASP A 2 -34.31 5.51 19.91
N LEU A 3 -32.99 5.51 19.84
CA LEU A 3 -32.08 5.48 20.98
C LEU A 3 -31.55 6.86 21.40
N TYR A 4 -31.59 7.83 20.51
CA TYR A 4 -31.07 9.17 20.75
C TYR A 4 -31.99 10.23 20.16
N THR A 5 -32.20 11.32 20.90
CA THR A 5 -32.80 12.52 20.34
C THR A 5 -31.85 13.16 19.33
N ARG A 6 -32.36 14.06 18.47
CA ARG A 6 -31.55 14.76 17.47
C ARG A 6 -30.39 15.55 18.09
N GLU A 7 -30.62 16.10 19.28
CA GLU A 7 -29.60 16.87 20.00
C GLU A 7 -28.54 15.96 20.59
N GLU A 8 -28.92 14.87 21.26
CA GLU A 8 -28.02 13.87 21.80
C GLU A 8 -27.17 13.22 20.67
N PHE A 9 -27.79 12.90 19.52
CA PHE A 9 -27.08 12.38 18.38
C PHE A 9 -26.03 13.35 17.83
N SER A 10 -26.32 14.65 17.82
CA SER A 10 -25.38 15.69 17.39
C SER A 10 -24.20 15.90 18.34
N GLN A 11 -24.38 15.55 19.61
CA GLN A 11 -23.32 15.64 20.63
C GLN A 11 -22.39 14.44 20.65
N LEU A 12 -22.71 13.34 19.95
CA LEU A 12 -21.81 12.20 19.84
C LEU A 12 -20.51 12.60 19.14
N THR A 13 -19.40 12.44 19.84
CA THR A 13 -18.04 12.70 19.33
C THR A 13 -17.32 11.42 19.06
N THR A 14 -16.21 11.48 18.32
CA THR A 14 -15.31 10.33 18.07
C THR A 14 -14.75 9.70 19.35
N GLU A 15 -14.83 10.40 20.47
CA GLU A 15 -14.37 9.94 21.80
C GLU A 15 -15.53 9.43 22.67
N SER A 16 -16.79 9.52 22.18
CA SER A 16 -17.95 9.05 22.92
C SER A 16 -17.94 7.54 23.05
N LYS A 17 -17.84 7.05 24.28
CA LYS A 17 -17.76 5.63 24.61
C LYS A 17 -18.86 5.25 25.60
N ALA A 18 -19.32 4.01 25.52
CA ALA A 18 -20.22 3.40 26.50
C ALA A 18 -19.75 1.98 26.79
N THR A 19 -20.02 1.49 27.98
CA THR A 19 -19.77 0.11 28.36
C THR A 19 -21.02 -0.72 28.02
N GLU A 20 -20.87 -1.73 27.20
CA GLU A 20 -21.92 -2.67 26.83
C GLU A 20 -21.51 -4.11 27.18
N ILE A 21 -22.49 -4.95 27.47
CA ILE A 21 -22.26 -6.38 27.68
C ILE A 21 -22.33 -7.09 26.33
N ASN A 22 -21.24 -7.75 25.93
CA ASN A 22 -21.21 -8.52 24.68
C ASN A 22 -22.01 -9.84 24.81
N ALA A 23 -22.16 -10.56 23.68
CA ALA A 23 -22.86 -11.84 23.63
C ALA A 23 -22.24 -12.94 24.54
N PHE A 24 -21.05 -12.74 25.07
CA PHE A 24 -20.35 -13.63 26.00
C PHE A 24 -20.44 -13.17 27.47
N GLY A 25 -21.27 -12.17 27.78
CA GLY A 25 -21.46 -11.66 29.12
C GLY A 25 -20.29 -10.80 29.66
N ARG A 26 -19.39 -10.34 28.79
CA ARG A 26 -18.26 -9.47 29.17
C ARG A 26 -18.58 -8.01 28.89
N GLU A 27 -18.19 -7.15 29.79
CA GLU A 27 -18.25 -5.71 29.58
C GLU A 27 -17.21 -5.31 28.51
N VAL A 28 -17.69 -4.64 27.46
CA VAL A 28 -16.88 -4.16 26.35
C VAL A 28 -17.13 -2.68 26.15
N GLU A 29 -16.07 -1.91 26.04
CA GLU A 29 -16.15 -0.49 25.74
C GLU A 29 -16.46 -0.30 24.24
N VAL A 30 -17.60 0.30 23.92
CA VAL A 30 -18.09 0.53 22.57
C VAL A 30 -18.00 2.01 22.24
N ASN A 31 -17.47 2.32 21.08
CA ASN A 31 -17.46 3.68 20.56
C ASN A 31 -18.84 4.01 19.95
N LEU A 32 -19.59 4.89 20.62
CA LEU A 32 -20.93 5.28 20.19
C LEU A 32 -20.96 6.02 18.85
N TYR A 33 -19.93 6.82 18.58
CA TYR A 33 -19.81 7.51 17.30
C TYR A 33 -19.70 6.54 16.14
N THR A 34 -18.83 5.55 16.26
CA THR A 34 -18.64 4.52 15.24
C THR A 34 -19.89 3.66 15.06
N ARG A 35 -20.61 3.39 16.14
CA ARG A 35 -21.81 2.54 16.11
C ARG A 35 -23.04 3.23 15.53
N HIS A 36 -23.22 4.51 15.78
CA HIS A 36 -24.45 5.23 15.42
C HIS A 36 -24.22 6.29 14.34
N VAL A 37 -23.17 7.11 14.45
CA VAL A 37 -22.93 8.23 13.54
C VAL A 37 -22.38 7.74 12.19
N VAL A 38 -21.44 6.79 12.21
CA VAL A 38 -20.84 6.28 10.97
C VAL A 38 -21.86 5.57 10.07
N PRO A 39 -22.70 4.64 10.56
CA PRO A 39 -23.74 4.02 9.73
C PRO A 39 -24.78 5.01 9.21
N ALA A 40 -25.19 5.99 10.04
CA ALA A 40 -26.13 7.02 9.61
C ALA A 40 -25.55 7.89 8.47
N ARG A 41 -24.25 8.23 8.54
CA ARG A 41 -23.55 8.94 7.47
C ARG A 41 -23.42 8.11 6.20
N GLN A 42 -23.14 6.82 6.35
CA GLN A 42 -23.06 5.88 5.22
C GLN A 42 -24.43 5.76 4.52
N ALA A 43 -25.50 5.65 5.28
CA ALA A 43 -26.86 5.62 4.74
C ALA A 43 -27.22 6.92 4.02
N CYS A 44 -26.86 8.07 4.59
CA CYS A 44 -27.06 9.38 3.96
C CYS A 44 -26.23 9.50 2.66
N ALA A 45 -24.98 9.10 2.69
CA ALA A 45 -24.10 9.09 1.50
C ALA A 45 -24.65 8.17 0.41
N ALA A 46 -25.15 6.98 0.76
CA ALA A 46 -25.77 6.06 -0.18
C ALA A 46 -27.03 6.67 -0.82
N ALA A 47 -27.89 7.33 -0.03
CA ALA A 47 -29.08 8.00 -0.56
C ALA A 47 -28.73 9.14 -1.53
N VAL A 48 -27.80 10.02 -1.16
CA VAL A 48 -27.34 11.11 -2.02
C VAL A 48 -26.67 10.58 -3.30
N THR A 49 -25.92 9.48 -3.20
CA THR A 49 -25.30 8.85 -4.36
C THR A 49 -26.33 8.21 -5.29
N ALA A 50 -27.40 7.65 -4.75
CA ALA A 50 -28.49 7.10 -5.55
C ALA A 50 -29.26 8.21 -6.31
N GLU A 51 -29.43 9.37 -5.71
CA GLU A 51 -30.05 10.53 -6.37
C GLU A 51 -29.14 11.14 -7.45
N ASN A 52 -27.84 11.21 -7.23
CA ASN A 52 -26.89 11.79 -8.17
C ASN A 52 -25.61 10.95 -8.32
N PRO A 53 -25.62 9.92 -9.16
CA PRO A 53 -24.49 9.00 -9.33
C PRO A 53 -23.28 9.61 -10.05
N VAL A 54 -23.42 10.79 -10.69
CA VAL A 54 -22.37 11.41 -11.50
C VAL A 54 -21.09 11.67 -10.69
N ILE A 55 -21.23 12.13 -9.45
CA ILE A 55 -20.08 12.42 -8.57
C ILE A 55 -19.31 11.13 -8.27
N LEU A 56 -20.01 10.01 -8.01
CA LEU A 56 -19.40 8.72 -7.79
C LEU A 56 -18.67 8.22 -9.06
N ILE A 57 -19.28 8.38 -10.23
CA ILE A 57 -18.68 7.98 -11.51
C ILE A 57 -17.37 8.75 -11.75
N ILE A 58 -17.39 10.08 -11.55
CA ILE A 58 -16.19 10.92 -11.68
C ILE A 58 -15.12 10.47 -10.69
N PHE A 59 -15.48 10.22 -9.43
CA PHE A 59 -14.54 9.72 -8.42
C PHE A 59 -13.90 8.38 -8.84
N LEU A 60 -14.70 7.43 -9.32
CA LEU A 60 -14.20 6.14 -9.79
C LEU A 60 -13.30 6.27 -11.02
N ALA A 61 -13.63 7.19 -11.93
CA ALA A 61 -12.79 7.46 -13.11
C ALA A 61 -11.42 8.04 -12.71
N ILE A 62 -11.39 9.00 -11.78
CA ILE A 62 -10.14 9.57 -11.24
C ILE A 62 -9.33 8.50 -10.51
N LEU A 63 -9.99 7.67 -9.71
CA LEU A 63 -9.34 6.56 -8.99
C LEU A 63 -8.73 5.56 -9.97
N LEU A 64 -9.45 5.18 -11.02
CA LEU A 64 -8.94 4.28 -12.05
C LEU A 64 -7.71 4.89 -12.76
N MET A 65 -7.77 6.18 -13.11
CA MET A 65 -6.64 6.90 -13.72
C MET A 65 -5.41 6.89 -12.78
N LEU A 66 -5.62 7.11 -11.49
CA LEU A 66 -4.56 7.05 -10.48
C LEU A 66 -3.94 5.65 -10.41
N LEU A 67 -4.76 4.60 -10.41
CA LEU A 67 -4.28 3.21 -10.37
C LEU A 67 -3.47 2.84 -11.63
N ILE A 68 -3.90 3.28 -12.81
CA ILE A 68 -3.16 3.10 -14.07
C ILE A 68 -1.81 3.83 -13.99
N ALA A 69 -1.79 5.08 -13.54
CA ALA A 69 -0.55 5.85 -13.38
C ALA A 69 0.42 5.16 -12.41
N MET A 70 -0.06 4.65 -11.29
CA MET A 70 0.73 3.89 -10.31
C MET A 70 1.28 2.58 -10.90
N ALA A 71 0.48 1.84 -11.65
CA ALA A 71 0.92 0.61 -12.32
C ALA A 71 2.01 0.89 -13.36
N THR A 72 1.84 1.95 -14.14
CA THR A 72 2.81 2.38 -15.16
C THR A 72 4.14 2.82 -14.55
N PHE A 73 4.10 3.54 -13.43
CA PHE A 73 5.30 4.01 -12.73
C PHE A 73 6.05 2.87 -12.04
N ARG A 74 5.33 1.93 -11.45
CA ARG A 74 5.92 0.86 -10.61
C ARG A 74 6.91 -0.01 -11.36
N THR A 75 6.59 -0.37 -12.59
CA THR A 75 7.42 -1.29 -13.40
C THR A 75 8.82 -0.75 -13.65
N PRO A 76 9.03 0.46 -14.22
CA PRO A 76 10.37 1.02 -14.40
C PRO A 76 11.07 1.33 -13.08
N ALA A 77 10.35 1.72 -12.04
CA ALA A 77 10.93 2.00 -10.73
C ALA A 77 11.55 0.75 -10.08
N VAL A 78 10.89 -0.41 -10.21
CA VAL A 78 11.41 -1.69 -9.71
C VAL A 78 12.54 -2.21 -10.60
N ALA A 79 12.46 -2.02 -11.93
CA ALA A 79 13.47 -2.45 -12.88
C ALA A 79 14.81 -1.70 -12.73
N LEU A 80 14.78 -0.46 -12.26
CA LEU A 80 15.99 0.35 -12.07
C LEU A 80 17.04 -0.35 -11.20
N MET A 81 16.64 -1.05 -10.14
CA MET A 81 17.59 -1.68 -9.23
C MET A 81 18.46 -2.76 -9.90
N PRO A 82 17.90 -3.77 -10.56
CA PRO A 82 18.74 -4.76 -11.27
C PRO A 82 19.55 -4.16 -12.42
N ASP A 83 19.10 -3.04 -13.01
CA ASP A 83 19.79 -2.38 -14.14
C ASP A 83 21.05 -1.61 -13.70
N VAL A 84 21.13 -1.22 -12.41
CA VAL A 84 22.28 -0.49 -11.87
C VAL A 84 23.07 -1.29 -10.82
N THR A 85 22.73 -2.56 -10.59
CA THR A 85 23.33 -3.37 -9.52
C THR A 85 23.91 -4.67 -10.09
N ILE A 86 25.18 -4.96 -9.77
CA ILE A 86 25.84 -6.21 -10.15
C ILE A 86 25.14 -7.43 -9.53
N LYS A 87 25.12 -8.57 -10.23
CA LYS A 87 24.42 -9.81 -9.83
C LYS A 87 24.60 -10.21 -8.36
N PRO A 88 25.82 -10.29 -7.81
CA PRO A 88 26.04 -10.73 -6.43
C PRO A 88 25.39 -9.80 -5.38
N LEU A 89 25.13 -8.54 -5.73
CA LEU A 89 24.54 -7.55 -4.82
C LEU A 89 23.03 -7.35 -5.02
N ARG A 90 22.43 -7.98 -6.04
CA ARG A 90 20.98 -7.81 -6.33
C ARG A 90 20.08 -8.25 -5.18
N SER A 91 20.43 -9.33 -4.47
CA SER A 91 19.69 -9.79 -3.28
C SER A 91 19.71 -8.73 -2.17
N LYS A 92 20.89 -8.20 -1.87
CA LYS A 92 21.05 -7.13 -0.86
C LYS A 92 20.35 -5.83 -1.29
N GLY A 93 20.46 -5.46 -2.57
CA GLY A 93 19.74 -4.32 -3.14
C GLY A 93 18.21 -4.45 -2.99
N ASN A 94 17.68 -5.63 -3.29
CA ASN A 94 16.26 -5.91 -3.15
C ASN A 94 15.79 -5.83 -1.68
N ALA A 95 16.58 -6.34 -0.74
CA ALA A 95 16.29 -6.24 0.68
C ALA A 95 16.25 -4.76 1.15
N ILE A 96 17.20 -3.93 0.69
CA ILE A 96 17.24 -2.49 1.01
C ILE A 96 16.02 -1.76 0.44
N ILE A 97 15.63 -2.04 -0.80
CA ILE A 97 14.44 -1.42 -1.42
C ILE A 97 13.17 -1.77 -0.64
N ASN A 98 12.99 -3.04 -0.28
CA ASN A 98 11.85 -3.46 0.52
C ASN A 98 11.85 -2.83 1.91
N LEU A 99 13.02 -2.71 2.55
CA LEU A 99 13.19 -2.03 3.83
C LEU A 99 12.81 -0.54 3.72
N MET A 100 13.28 0.15 2.68
CA MET A 100 12.93 1.56 2.43
C MET A 100 11.44 1.73 2.13
N GLY A 101 10.84 0.80 1.37
CA GLY A 101 9.40 0.78 1.12
C GLY A 101 8.59 0.65 2.42
N THR A 102 9.02 -0.23 3.31
CA THR A 102 8.39 -0.41 4.63
C THR A 102 8.57 0.83 5.50
N ALA A 103 9.76 1.43 5.52
CA ALA A 103 10.02 2.67 6.25
C ALA A 103 9.15 3.82 5.74
N GLY A 104 8.98 3.95 4.42
CA GLY A 104 8.04 4.90 3.81
C GLY A 104 6.59 4.64 4.23
N GLY A 105 6.17 3.38 4.29
CA GLY A 105 4.86 3.00 4.80
C GLY A 105 4.63 3.42 6.25
N ILE A 106 5.59 3.16 7.14
CA ILE A 106 5.56 3.61 8.55
C ILE A 106 5.46 5.13 8.62
N PHE A 107 6.26 5.84 7.83
CA PHE A 107 6.26 7.30 7.80
C PHE A 107 4.88 7.87 7.44
N VAL A 108 4.22 7.32 6.42
CA VAL A 108 2.87 7.73 6.00
C VAL A 108 1.83 7.42 7.09
N LEU A 109 1.97 6.30 7.80
CA LEU A 109 1.07 5.96 8.93
C LEU A 109 1.27 6.92 10.12
N VAL A 110 2.53 7.26 10.45
CA VAL A 110 2.82 8.28 11.49
C VAL A 110 2.23 9.63 11.10
N LEU A 111 2.37 10.02 9.84
CA LEU A 111 1.73 11.23 9.32
C LEU A 111 0.20 11.16 9.48
N GLY A 112 -0.39 9.99 9.22
CA GLY A 112 -1.81 9.73 9.46
C GLY A 112 -2.23 9.91 10.92
N MET A 113 -1.37 9.53 11.88
CA MET A 113 -1.63 9.78 13.31
C MET A 113 -1.57 11.27 13.64
N VAL A 114 -0.58 12.01 13.10
CA VAL A 114 -0.47 13.46 13.28
C VAL A 114 -1.70 14.20 12.78
N PHE A 115 -2.22 13.81 11.61
CA PHE A 115 -3.46 14.37 11.05
C PHE A 115 -4.73 13.74 11.62
N LYS A 116 -4.61 12.84 12.62
CA LYS A 116 -5.75 12.17 13.28
C LYS A 116 -6.72 11.54 12.28
N THR A 117 -6.20 10.85 11.25
CA THR A 117 -7.03 10.27 10.18
C THR A 117 -8.00 9.21 10.69
N SER A 118 -7.66 8.49 11.76
CA SER A 118 -8.52 7.47 12.39
C SER A 118 -9.66 8.06 13.19
N SER A 119 -9.52 9.28 13.70
CA SER A 119 -10.53 9.97 14.54
C SER A 119 -11.12 11.22 13.88
N ASN A 120 -11.02 11.32 12.55
CA ASN A 120 -11.47 12.48 11.80
C ASN A 120 -13.00 12.57 11.73
N LYS A 121 -13.59 13.44 12.55
CA LYS A 121 -15.04 13.64 12.68
C LYS A 121 -15.74 14.02 11.36
N TYR A 122 -15.07 14.81 10.53
CA TYR A 122 -15.65 15.37 9.31
C TYR A 122 -15.16 14.68 8.02
N MET A 123 -14.36 13.61 8.13
CA MET A 123 -13.72 12.93 6.97
C MET A 123 -12.96 13.90 6.05
N GLN A 124 -12.37 14.95 6.59
CA GLN A 124 -11.57 15.91 5.85
C GLN A 124 -10.13 15.43 5.76
N TYR A 125 -9.81 14.76 4.68
CA TYR A 125 -8.46 14.23 4.43
C TYR A 125 -7.60 15.17 3.55
N THR A 126 -8.11 16.33 3.17
CA THR A 126 -7.44 17.24 2.23
C THR A 126 -6.03 17.63 2.69
N GLY A 127 -5.87 18.03 3.96
CA GLY A 127 -4.56 18.40 4.51
C GLY A 127 -3.56 17.22 4.51
N TYR A 128 -4.03 16.05 4.89
CA TYR A 128 -3.23 14.82 4.86
C TYR A 128 -2.79 14.45 3.44
N VAL A 129 -3.72 14.45 2.50
CA VAL A 129 -3.43 14.15 1.09
C VAL A 129 -2.46 15.16 0.49
N LEU A 130 -2.66 16.46 0.74
CA LEU A 130 -1.74 17.51 0.28
C LEU A 130 -0.33 17.33 0.86
N ALA A 131 -0.20 16.98 2.14
CA ALA A 131 1.09 16.72 2.76
C ALA A 131 1.79 15.52 2.11
N VAL A 132 1.07 14.42 1.88
CA VAL A 132 1.61 13.23 1.19
C VAL A 132 2.03 13.58 -0.24
N CYS A 133 1.20 14.31 -1.00
CA CYS A 133 1.54 14.76 -2.36
C CYS A 133 2.79 15.65 -2.38
N ALA A 134 2.92 16.58 -1.43
CA ALA A 134 4.09 17.45 -1.33
C ALA A 134 5.37 16.64 -1.08
N ILE A 135 5.33 15.66 -0.18
CA ILE A 135 6.45 14.76 0.11
C ILE A 135 6.80 13.91 -1.12
N MET A 136 5.80 13.39 -1.84
CA MET A 136 6.03 12.63 -3.07
C MET A 136 6.70 13.47 -4.15
N ILE A 137 6.23 14.72 -4.37
CA ILE A 137 6.83 15.65 -5.32
C ILE A 137 8.26 15.99 -4.91
N PHE A 138 8.49 16.26 -3.64
CA PHE A 138 9.83 16.53 -3.11
C PHE A 138 10.76 15.32 -3.35
N GLY A 139 10.32 14.11 -3.01
CA GLY A 139 11.07 12.88 -3.26
C GLY A 139 11.38 12.67 -4.74
N LEU A 140 10.43 12.95 -5.63
CA LEU A 140 10.64 12.88 -7.08
C LEU A 140 11.69 13.88 -7.57
N VAL A 141 11.65 15.12 -7.09
CA VAL A 141 12.64 16.15 -7.44
C VAL A 141 14.04 15.74 -6.97
N VAL A 142 14.17 15.24 -5.74
CA VAL A 142 15.43 14.71 -5.21
C VAL A 142 15.93 13.53 -6.05
N PHE A 143 15.04 12.61 -6.42
CA PHE A 143 15.37 11.46 -7.25
C PHE A 143 15.91 11.88 -8.62
N ILE A 144 15.20 12.74 -9.34
CA ILE A 144 15.62 13.22 -10.67
C ILE A 144 16.95 13.97 -10.60
N SER A 145 17.20 14.72 -9.50
CA SER A 145 18.42 15.50 -9.32
C SER A 145 19.63 14.65 -8.97
N THR A 146 19.44 13.54 -8.27
CA THR A 146 20.53 12.69 -7.74
C THR A 146 20.81 11.46 -8.59
N VAL A 147 19.78 10.84 -9.17
CA VAL A 147 19.93 9.58 -9.90
C VAL A 147 20.41 9.82 -11.31
N LYS A 148 21.63 9.34 -11.62
CA LYS A 148 22.24 9.37 -12.94
C LYS A 148 22.27 7.96 -13.52
N GLU A 149 21.11 7.44 -13.88
CA GLU A 149 20.89 6.07 -14.34
C GLU A 149 21.93 5.62 -15.39
N LYS A 150 22.10 6.41 -16.46
CA LYS A 150 23.05 6.09 -17.53
C LYS A 150 24.51 5.95 -17.07
N LYS A 151 24.90 6.76 -16.07
CA LYS A 151 26.26 6.69 -15.50
C LYS A 151 26.40 5.43 -14.65
N TRP A 152 25.43 5.16 -13.78
CA TRP A 152 25.46 3.99 -12.89
C TRP A 152 25.33 2.68 -13.64
N ALA A 153 24.50 2.61 -14.69
CA ALA A 153 24.42 1.45 -15.56
C ALA A 153 25.75 1.13 -16.25
N ARG A 154 26.47 2.18 -16.72
CA ARG A 154 27.80 2.01 -17.33
C ARG A 154 28.84 1.55 -16.30
N GLU A 155 28.87 2.15 -15.11
CA GLU A 155 29.75 1.74 -14.02
C GLU A 155 29.49 0.28 -13.60
N MET A 156 28.21 -0.13 -13.55
CA MET A 156 27.81 -1.50 -13.28
C MET A 156 28.36 -2.46 -14.37
N GLU A 157 28.25 -2.08 -15.63
CA GLU A 157 28.71 -2.89 -16.76
C GLU A 157 30.24 -3.04 -16.75
N GLU A 158 30.99 -1.98 -16.45
CA GLU A 158 32.45 -2.00 -16.27
C GLU A 158 32.87 -2.90 -15.10
N GLN A 159 32.18 -2.80 -13.95
CA GLN A 159 32.44 -3.66 -12.79
C GLN A 159 32.10 -5.12 -13.06
N THR A 160 31.02 -5.40 -13.76
CA THR A 160 30.62 -6.75 -14.16
C THR A 160 31.69 -7.41 -15.05
N ARG A 161 32.23 -6.65 -16.01
CA ARG A 161 33.36 -7.11 -16.86
C ARG A 161 34.64 -7.32 -16.06
N ALA A 162 34.97 -6.39 -15.15
CA ALA A 162 36.17 -6.50 -14.30
C ALA A 162 36.13 -7.71 -13.36
N LEU A 163 34.95 -8.13 -12.92
CA LEU A 163 34.74 -9.30 -12.07
C LEU A 163 34.62 -10.62 -12.87
N GLY A 164 34.69 -10.59 -14.20
CA GLY A 164 34.53 -11.76 -15.05
C GLY A 164 33.10 -12.37 -15.00
N LEU A 165 32.12 -11.59 -14.53
CA LEU A 165 30.72 -11.98 -14.49
C LEU A 165 30.09 -11.64 -15.85
N ASP A 166 30.41 -12.37 -16.90
CA ASP A 166 30.00 -12.05 -18.26
C ASP A 166 28.49 -12.26 -18.44
N GLU A 167 27.74 -11.15 -18.41
CA GLU A 167 26.29 -11.15 -18.66
C GLU A 167 25.96 -11.14 -20.18
N SER A 168 26.96 -11.02 -21.05
CA SER A 168 26.74 -10.95 -22.49
C SER A 168 26.08 -12.22 -23.03
N ALA A 169 26.54 -13.39 -22.60
CA ALA A 169 25.92 -14.65 -22.99
C ALA A 169 24.47 -14.80 -22.50
N GLU A 170 24.17 -14.38 -21.28
CA GLU A 170 22.81 -14.44 -20.76
C GLU A 170 21.89 -13.37 -21.36
N LYS A 171 22.40 -12.18 -21.70
CA LYS A 171 21.63 -11.16 -22.42
C LYS A 171 21.31 -11.64 -23.85
N GLU A 172 22.26 -12.27 -24.55
CA GLU A 172 22.01 -12.87 -25.86
C GLU A 172 21.02 -14.04 -25.77
N GLU A 173 21.17 -14.91 -24.78
CA GLU A 173 20.19 -15.98 -24.53
C GLU A 173 18.80 -15.41 -24.17
N GLY A 174 18.73 -14.37 -23.35
CA GLY A 174 17.49 -13.68 -22.97
C GLY A 174 16.83 -12.97 -24.15
N GLU A 175 17.58 -12.31 -25.02
CA GLU A 175 17.08 -11.67 -26.23
C GLU A 175 16.61 -12.69 -27.27
N ASN A 176 17.36 -13.79 -27.43
CA ASN A 176 16.96 -14.90 -28.29
C ASN A 176 15.76 -15.67 -27.72
N ALA A 177 15.67 -15.83 -26.39
CA ALA A 177 14.51 -16.41 -25.73
C ALA A 177 13.27 -15.52 -25.87
N SER A 178 13.42 -14.19 -25.83
CA SER A 178 12.32 -13.24 -26.04
C SER A 178 11.75 -13.29 -27.47
N LYS A 179 12.57 -13.65 -28.47
CA LYS A 179 12.15 -13.82 -29.86
C LYS A 179 11.60 -15.22 -30.15
N ARG A 180 11.85 -16.19 -29.27
CA ARG A 180 11.38 -17.57 -29.40
C ARG A 180 9.93 -17.69 -28.94
N LYS A 181 9.08 -18.29 -29.75
CA LYS A 181 7.72 -18.66 -29.31
C LYS A 181 7.81 -19.73 -28.22
N LEU A 182 7.19 -19.47 -27.06
CA LEU A 182 7.11 -20.44 -25.98
C LEU A 182 6.46 -21.75 -26.47
N SER A 183 7.01 -22.87 -26.06
CA SER A 183 6.36 -24.16 -26.26
C SER A 183 5.07 -24.25 -25.43
N LYS A 184 4.15 -25.13 -25.80
CA LYS A 184 2.89 -25.30 -25.06
C LYS A 184 3.11 -25.62 -23.57
N GLY A 185 4.18 -26.36 -23.23
CA GLY A 185 4.54 -26.70 -21.86
C GLY A 185 5.08 -25.48 -21.10
N GLU A 186 5.97 -24.72 -21.68
CA GLU A 186 6.52 -23.49 -21.11
C GLU A 186 5.43 -22.45 -20.87
N PHE A 187 4.51 -22.28 -21.84
CA PHE A 187 3.37 -21.39 -21.70
C PHE A 187 2.44 -21.81 -20.55
N ARG A 188 2.17 -23.11 -20.41
CA ARG A 188 1.35 -23.64 -19.30
C ARG A 188 2.01 -23.40 -17.95
N SER A 189 3.33 -23.63 -17.83
CA SER A 189 4.09 -23.35 -16.62
C SER A 189 4.06 -21.87 -16.26
N LEU A 190 4.26 -20.99 -17.24
CA LEU A 190 4.16 -19.54 -17.05
C LEU A 190 2.76 -19.13 -16.55
N MET A 191 1.70 -19.65 -17.17
CA MET A 191 0.33 -19.36 -16.75
C MET A 191 0.04 -19.85 -15.33
N LEU A 192 0.54 -21.02 -14.94
CA LEU A 192 0.39 -21.55 -13.58
C LEU A 192 1.12 -20.68 -12.54
N ILE A 193 2.34 -20.21 -12.85
CA ILE A 193 3.09 -19.31 -11.98
C ILE A 193 2.34 -17.97 -11.85
N LEU A 194 1.90 -17.39 -12.95
CA LEU A 194 1.14 -16.13 -12.92
C LEU A 194 -0.18 -16.28 -12.15
N ALA A 195 -0.90 -17.39 -12.35
CA ALA A 195 -2.13 -17.68 -11.61
C ALA A 195 -1.85 -17.83 -10.10
N SER A 196 -0.78 -18.51 -9.72
CA SER A 196 -0.37 -18.65 -8.31
C SER A 196 -0.09 -17.30 -7.67
N VAL A 197 0.68 -16.45 -8.34
CA VAL A 197 0.98 -15.09 -7.86
C VAL A 197 -0.29 -14.25 -7.77
N ALA A 198 -1.16 -14.33 -8.78
CA ALA A 198 -2.44 -13.61 -8.78
C ALA A 198 -3.35 -14.04 -7.61
N LEU A 199 -3.49 -15.34 -7.38
CA LEU A 199 -4.28 -15.89 -6.26
C LEU A 199 -3.71 -15.47 -4.91
N TRP A 200 -2.39 -15.47 -4.76
CA TRP A 200 -1.73 -14.98 -3.55
C TRP A 200 -2.03 -13.51 -3.30
N TYR A 201 -1.90 -12.65 -4.32
CA TYR A 201 -2.22 -11.23 -4.20
C TYR A 201 -3.70 -10.97 -3.94
N ILE A 202 -4.61 -11.74 -4.53
CA ILE A 202 -6.05 -11.65 -4.24
C ILE A 202 -6.31 -11.97 -2.77
N GLY A 203 -5.77 -13.07 -2.25
CA GLY A 203 -5.89 -13.43 -0.84
C GLY A 203 -5.33 -12.37 0.09
N TYR A 204 -4.12 -11.90 -0.17
CA TYR A 204 -3.47 -10.84 0.61
C TYR A 204 -4.30 -9.55 0.63
N ASN A 205 -4.72 -9.06 -0.53
CA ASN A 205 -5.49 -7.83 -0.63
C ASN A 205 -6.90 -7.95 -0.02
N SER A 206 -7.52 -9.13 -0.07
CA SER A 206 -8.82 -9.38 0.56
C SER A 206 -8.76 -9.17 2.08
N ILE A 207 -7.68 -9.59 2.71
CA ILE A 207 -7.48 -9.41 4.15
C ILE A 207 -7.07 -7.96 4.46
N THR A 208 -6.03 -7.44 3.79
CA THR A 208 -5.45 -6.13 4.11
C THR A 208 -6.43 -4.99 3.87
N SER A 209 -7.26 -5.06 2.82
CA SER A 209 -8.26 -4.03 2.52
C SER A 209 -9.36 -3.91 3.58
N LYS A 210 -9.67 -5.00 4.31
CA LYS A 210 -10.68 -5.02 5.37
C LYS A 210 -10.09 -4.86 6.76
N TYR A 211 -8.76 -4.98 6.89
CA TYR A 211 -8.11 -4.98 8.19
C TYR A 211 -8.33 -3.69 8.98
N SER A 212 -8.28 -2.53 8.34
CA SER A 212 -8.51 -1.24 9.01
C SER A 212 -9.92 -1.13 9.59
N VAL A 213 -10.92 -1.60 8.84
CA VAL A 213 -12.32 -1.64 9.30
C VAL A 213 -12.48 -2.64 10.44
N TYR A 214 -11.84 -3.80 10.34
CA TYR A 214 -11.87 -4.83 11.38
C TYR A 214 -11.19 -4.33 12.67
N ALA A 215 -10.00 -3.73 12.56
CA ALA A 215 -9.26 -3.18 13.70
C ALA A 215 -10.06 -2.11 14.44
N THR A 216 -10.71 -1.22 13.70
CA THR A 216 -11.50 -0.13 14.30
C THR A 216 -12.83 -0.60 14.89
N ASN A 217 -13.58 -1.46 14.17
CA ASN A 217 -14.95 -1.80 14.53
C ASN A 217 -15.09 -3.05 15.42
N VAL A 218 -14.11 -3.97 15.35
CA VAL A 218 -14.16 -5.25 16.09
C VAL A 218 -13.15 -5.30 17.22
N LEU A 219 -11.91 -4.85 16.94
CA LEU A 219 -10.84 -4.85 17.94
C LEU A 219 -10.80 -3.56 18.76
N PHE A 220 -11.47 -2.48 18.30
CA PHE A 220 -11.48 -1.15 18.93
C PHE A 220 -10.08 -0.55 19.10
N PHE A 221 -9.16 -0.89 18.20
CA PHE A 221 -7.81 -0.34 18.16
C PHE A 221 -7.67 0.73 17.08
N ASP A 222 -6.73 1.64 17.27
CA ASP A 222 -6.31 2.55 16.21
C ASP A 222 -5.63 1.73 15.09
N PHE A 223 -6.21 1.76 13.90
CA PHE A 223 -5.69 0.99 12.76
C PHE A 223 -4.29 1.47 12.33
N ASN A 224 -3.94 2.75 12.51
CA ASN A 224 -2.60 3.24 12.21
C ASN A 224 -1.56 2.57 13.13
N LEU A 225 -1.86 2.49 14.43
CA LEU A 225 -0.96 1.85 15.39
C LEU A 225 -0.76 0.36 15.09
N THR A 226 -1.84 -0.37 14.82
CA THR A 226 -1.76 -1.79 14.51
C THR A 226 -1.02 -2.06 13.20
N LEU A 227 -1.18 -1.21 12.19
CA LEU A 227 -0.44 -1.28 10.94
C LEU A 227 1.05 -0.94 11.12
N ILE A 228 1.40 0.02 11.98
CA ILE A 228 2.80 0.32 12.33
C ILE A 228 3.47 -0.90 12.96
N ILE A 229 2.79 -1.57 13.90
CA ILE A 229 3.31 -2.80 14.52
C ILE A 229 3.55 -3.89 13.48
N ALA A 230 2.62 -4.08 12.54
CA ALA A 230 2.77 -5.04 11.45
C ALA A 230 3.94 -4.69 10.52
N GLN A 231 4.13 -3.42 10.20
CA GLN A 231 5.25 -2.95 9.40
C GLN A 231 6.59 -3.08 10.14
N ALA A 232 6.63 -2.83 11.44
CA ALA A 232 7.83 -3.03 12.25
C ALA A 232 8.23 -4.51 12.30
N ALA A 233 7.28 -5.42 12.40
CA ALA A 233 7.53 -6.86 12.30
C ALA A 233 8.12 -7.25 10.93
N ALA A 234 7.64 -6.65 9.85
CA ALA A 234 8.18 -6.85 8.51
C ALA A 234 9.64 -6.37 8.40
N VAL A 235 9.98 -5.21 8.99
CA VAL A 235 11.38 -4.72 9.06
C VAL A 235 12.28 -5.75 9.71
N ILE A 236 11.89 -6.32 10.85
CA ILE A 236 12.65 -7.36 11.57
C ILE A 236 12.84 -8.59 10.67
N ALA A 237 11.81 -8.99 9.92
CA ALA A 237 11.89 -10.12 9.01
C ALA A 237 12.82 -9.89 7.81
N TYR A 238 12.97 -8.65 7.33
CA TYR A 238 13.88 -8.33 6.21
C TYR A 238 15.36 -8.37 6.57
N ILE A 239 15.72 -8.20 7.86
CA ILE A 239 17.13 -8.23 8.30
C ILE A 239 17.82 -9.55 7.91
N PRO A 240 17.32 -10.74 8.32
CA PRO A 240 17.97 -12.00 7.95
C PRO A 240 17.95 -12.26 6.44
N VAL A 241 16.92 -11.83 5.72
CA VAL A 241 16.83 -11.99 4.26
C VAL A 241 17.93 -11.20 3.54
N GLY A 242 18.30 -10.03 4.05
CA GLY A 242 19.39 -9.22 3.49
C GLY A 242 20.79 -9.74 3.84
N MET A 243 20.91 -10.67 4.78
CA MET A 243 22.20 -11.28 5.20
C MET A 243 22.56 -12.53 4.37
N ILE A 244 21.59 -13.16 3.73
CA ILE A 244 21.76 -14.31 2.84
C ILE A 244 22.07 -13.81 1.41
#